data_5b5f97581ad04d3f67752d857e8f1ad7
#
_entry.id   5b5f97581ad04d3f67752d857e8f1ad7
#
_cell.length_a   1.000
_cell.length_b   1.000
_cell.length_c   1.000
_cell.angle_alpha   90.00
_cell.angle_beta   90.00
_cell.angle_gamma   90.00
#
_symmetry.space_group_name_H-M   'P 1'
#
loop_
_entity.id
_entity.type
_entity.pdbx_description
1 polymer ?
#
loop_
_entity_poly.entity_id
_entity_poly.type
_entity_poly.pdbx_seq_one_letter_code
_entity_poly.pdbx_strand_id
1 'polypeptide(L)'
;MQIKLEEDSALEEMEVLIRCPRADSEAQRLLALLRAMDGRKLTGEQGGQTYLLDMEEVLYIDTVDRKTFLYTAEGVFETPLRLYELEDRLIGRGFFRASKSVIVNFNAIQSLRPDLGGRLRLTMRGGEAVYVSRQYAAGLKKRLGL
;
A
#
# COMPACT_ATOMS: atom_id res chain seq x y z
N MET A 1 2.03 -1.17 -26.52
CA MET A 1 2.88 -0.18 -25.78
C MET A 1 4.26 -0.15 -26.36
N GLN A 2 4.79 1.02 -26.61
CA GLN A 2 6.21 1.18 -27.01
C GLN A 2 7.01 1.66 -25.81
N ILE A 3 8.15 1.02 -25.59
CA ILE A 3 9.05 1.37 -24.47
C ILE A 3 10.38 1.77 -25.06
N LYS A 4 10.83 2.99 -24.75
CA LYS A 4 12.08 3.55 -25.26
C LYS A 4 12.95 4.04 -24.11
N LEU A 5 14.27 3.90 -24.30
CA LEU A 5 15.26 4.47 -23.40
C LEU A 5 16.00 5.58 -24.15
N GLU A 6 16.05 6.77 -23.58
CA GLU A 6 16.82 7.89 -24.10
C GLU A 6 17.80 8.37 -23.04
N GLU A 7 19.05 8.60 -23.45
CA GLU A 7 20.05 9.19 -22.56
C GLU A 7 20.13 10.69 -22.83
N ASP A 8 20.05 11.49 -21.76
CA ASP A 8 20.21 12.93 -21.81
C ASP A 8 21.07 13.37 -20.61
N SER A 9 22.31 13.73 -20.89
CA SER A 9 23.28 14.12 -19.88
C SER A 9 22.96 15.44 -19.18
N ALA A 10 21.98 16.21 -19.68
CA ALA A 10 21.51 17.43 -19.05
C ALA A 10 20.57 17.17 -17.88
N LEU A 11 20.00 15.97 -17.77
CA LEU A 11 19.12 15.61 -16.67
C LEU A 11 19.91 15.29 -15.40
N GLU A 12 19.44 15.79 -14.27
CA GLU A 12 20.02 15.50 -12.97
C GLU A 12 19.48 14.20 -12.36
N GLU A 13 18.25 13.83 -12.70
CA GLU A 13 17.63 12.59 -12.25
C GLU A 13 16.86 11.90 -13.37
N MET A 14 16.54 10.64 -13.19
CA MET A 14 15.77 9.88 -14.16
C MET A 14 14.32 10.40 -14.23
N GLU A 15 13.83 10.60 -15.45
CA GLU A 15 12.44 10.93 -15.73
C GLU A 15 11.76 9.77 -16.42
N VAL A 16 10.47 9.57 -16.11
CA VAL A 16 9.60 8.65 -16.84
C VAL A 16 8.38 9.44 -17.33
N LEU A 17 8.20 9.47 -18.63
CA LEU A 17 7.06 10.13 -19.27
C LEU A 17 6.14 9.08 -19.89
N ILE A 18 4.87 9.10 -19.51
CA ILE A 18 3.84 8.24 -20.09
C ILE A 18 3.03 9.06 -21.07
N ARG A 19 3.10 8.72 -22.35
CA ARG A 19 2.31 9.37 -23.40
C ARG A 19 1.24 8.40 -23.85
N CYS A 20 -0.01 8.82 -23.81
CA CYS A 20 -1.16 8.01 -24.17
C CYS A 20 -2.23 8.88 -24.84
N PRO A 21 -3.08 8.31 -25.72
CA PRO A 21 -4.19 9.06 -26.34
C PRO A 21 -5.21 9.53 -25.31
N ARG A 22 -5.37 8.75 -24.23
CA ARG A 22 -6.30 9.03 -23.13
C ARG A 22 -5.75 8.45 -21.84
N ALA A 23 -5.86 9.20 -20.75
CA ALA A 23 -5.47 8.71 -19.43
C ALA A 23 -6.54 7.74 -18.89
N ASP A 24 -6.57 6.55 -19.43
CA ASP A 24 -7.50 5.48 -19.04
C ASP A 24 -7.01 4.75 -17.78
N SER A 25 -7.73 3.69 -17.39
CA SER A 25 -7.40 2.91 -16.20
C SER A 25 -6.02 2.24 -16.28
N GLU A 26 -5.62 1.80 -17.47
CA GLU A 26 -4.30 1.20 -17.68
C GLU A 26 -3.18 2.20 -17.47
N ALA A 27 -3.32 3.41 -18.04
CA ALA A 27 -2.33 4.48 -17.86
C ALA A 27 -2.24 4.93 -16.40
N GLN A 28 -3.38 5.07 -15.72
CA GLN A 28 -3.43 5.44 -14.30
C GLN A 28 -2.77 4.37 -13.42
N ARG A 29 -3.02 3.11 -13.74
CA ARG A 29 -2.43 1.99 -13.02
C ARG A 29 -0.91 1.97 -13.16
N LEU A 30 -0.40 2.15 -14.39
CA LEU A 30 1.04 2.20 -14.64
C LEU A 30 1.70 3.36 -13.88
N LEU A 31 1.07 4.54 -13.92
CA LEU A 31 1.56 5.70 -13.18
C LEU A 31 1.63 5.43 -11.68
N ALA A 32 0.59 4.80 -11.12
CA ALA A 32 0.56 4.44 -9.69
C ALA A 32 1.66 3.44 -9.33
N LEU A 33 1.93 2.45 -10.19
CA LEU A 33 3.04 1.50 -10.01
C LEU A 33 4.39 2.21 -9.97
N LEU A 34 4.64 3.11 -10.93
CA LEU A 34 5.89 3.86 -10.98
C LEU A 34 6.10 4.74 -9.75
N ARG A 35 5.03 5.40 -9.27
CA ARG A 35 5.08 6.20 -8.05
C ARG A 35 5.39 5.35 -6.82
N ALA A 36 4.79 4.16 -6.73
CA ALA A 36 5.07 3.22 -5.64
C ALA A 36 6.51 2.71 -5.70
N MET A 37 7.06 2.48 -6.90
CA MET A 37 8.47 2.10 -7.09
C MET A 37 9.42 3.19 -6.63
N ASP A 38 9.09 4.45 -6.86
CA ASP A 38 9.89 5.59 -6.42
C ASP A 38 9.95 5.68 -4.88
N GLY A 39 9.01 5.00 -4.20
CA GLY A 39 9.08 4.81 -2.75
C GLY A 39 8.67 6.02 -1.93
N ARG A 40 8.09 7.05 -2.55
CA ARG A 40 7.72 8.28 -1.86
C ARG A 40 6.24 8.39 -1.60
N LYS A 41 5.42 8.06 -2.60
CA LYS A 41 3.98 8.32 -2.57
C LYS A 41 3.18 7.14 -3.08
N LEU A 42 2.01 6.96 -2.49
CA LEU A 42 0.98 6.08 -3.01
C LEU A 42 -0.13 6.92 -3.62
N THR A 43 -0.67 6.47 -4.73
CA THR A 43 -1.80 7.13 -5.38
C THR A 43 -3.10 6.61 -4.77
N GLY A 44 -3.93 7.52 -4.28
CA GLY A 44 -5.25 7.22 -3.76
C GLY A 44 -6.31 8.13 -4.35
N GLU A 45 -7.50 7.61 -4.57
CA GLU A 45 -8.61 8.36 -5.12
C GLU A 45 -9.73 8.49 -4.10
N GLN A 46 -10.30 9.70 -4.01
CA GLN A 46 -11.43 10.00 -3.13
C GLN A 46 -12.21 11.17 -3.73
N GLY A 47 -13.53 11.00 -3.85
CA GLY A 47 -14.40 12.08 -4.33
C GLY A 47 -14.05 12.62 -5.71
N GLY A 48 -13.58 11.76 -6.61
CA GLY A 48 -13.20 12.15 -7.97
C GLY A 48 -11.84 12.85 -8.07
N GLN A 49 -11.10 12.95 -6.97
CA GLN A 49 -9.76 13.53 -6.93
C GLN A 49 -8.70 12.46 -6.68
N THR A 50 -7.54 12.68 -7.25
CA THR A 50 -6.36 11.83 -7.03
C THR A 50 -5.45 12.51 -6.01
N TYR A 51 -5.12 11.77 -4.96
CA TYR A 51 -4.24 12.23 -3.88
C TYR A 51 -2.92 11.47 -3.94
N LEU A 52 -1.83 12.16 -3.65
CA LEU A 52 -0.53 11.55 -3.44
C LEU A 52 -0.32 11.43 -1.93
N LEU A 53 -0.36 10.20 -1.44
CA LEU A 53 -0.28 9.92 -0.01
C LEU A 53 1.14 9.47 0.35
N ASP A 54 1.67 9.99 1.44
CA ASP A 54 2.90 9.46 1.98
C ASP A 54 2.65 8.04 2.53
N MET A 55 3.55 7.12 2.25
CA MET A 55 3.42 5.75 2.72
C MET A 55 3.27 5.69 4.25
N GLU A 56 3.95 6.58 4.96
CA GLU A 56 3.91 6.65 6.41
C GLU A 56 2.53 7.02 6.97
N GLU A 57 1.71 7.71 6.18
CA GLU A 57 0.35 8.09 6.56
C GLU A 57 -0.66 6.94 6.44
N VAL A 58 -0.30 5.90 5.69
CA VAL A 58 -1.18 4.76 5.47
C VAL A 58 -1.11 3.83 6.68
N LEU A 59 -2.24 3.62 7.34
CA LEU A 59 -2.35 2.78 8.52
C LEU A 59 -2.42 1.30 8.13
N TYR A 60 -3.30 1.00 7.20
CA TYR A 60 -3.44 -0.34 6.64
C TYR A 60 -4.13 -0.27 5.28
N ILE A 61 -4.10 -1.39 4.57
CA ILE A 61 -4.62 -1.54 3.22
C ILE A 61 -5.45 -2.80 3.18
N ASP A 62 -6.63 -2.76 2.59
CA ASP A 62 -7.41 -3.95 2.38
C ASP A 62 -7.99 -4.03 0.97
N THR A 63 -8.47 -5.22 0.63
CA THR A 63 -9.19 -5.49 -0.61
C THR A 63 -10.60 -5.92 -0.27
N VAL A 64 -11.58 -5.21 -0.83
CA VAL A 64 -13.01 -5.52 -0.71
C VAL A 64 -13.61 -5.46 -2.12
N ASP A 65 -14.31 -6.51 -2.52
CA ASP A 65 -14.95 -6.59 -3.84
C ASP A 65 -14.00 -6.26 -5.01
N ARG A 66 -12.77 -6.80 -4.94
CA ARG A 66 -11.71 -6.60 -5.95
C ARG A 66 -11.18 -5.18 -6.04
N LYS A 67 -11.55 -4.31 -5.12
CA LYS A 67 -11.03 -2.95 -5.00
C LYS A 67 -10.08 -2.88 -3.84
N THR A 68 -9.03 -2.08 -3.98
CA THR A 68 -8.01 -1.91 -2.96
C THR A 68 -8.12 -0.53 -2.34
N PHE A 69 -8.15 -0.49 -1.01
CA PHE A 69 -8.36 0.74 -0.24
C PHE A 69 -7.18 1.00 0.69
N LEU A 70 -6.76 2.27 0.72
CA LEU A 70 -5.74 2.78 1.63
C LEU A 70 -6.44 3.54 2.75
N TYR A 71 -6.18 3.14 3.99
CA TYR A 71 -6.78 3.76 5.18
C TYR A 71 -5.76 4.67 5.85
N THR A 72 -6.14 5.93 6.02
CA THR A 72 -5.32 6.94 6.70
C THR A 72 -6.12 7.56 7.85
N ALA A 73 -5.45 8.36 8.69
CA ALA A 73 -6.14 9.10 9.74
C ALA A 73 -7.19 10.08 9.19
N GLU A 74 -7.06 10.49 7.93
CA GLU A 74 -7.92 11.51 7.33
C GLU A 74 -9.01 10.92 6.42
N GLY A 75 -9.02 9.62 6.21
CA GLY A 75 -10.05 8.99 5.39
C GLY A 75 -9.57 7.75 4.66
N VAL A 76 -10.43 7.29 3.76
CA VAL A 76 -10.23 6.08 2.98
C VAL A 76 -10.09 6.47 1.52
N PHE A 77 -9.07 5.93 0.87
CA PHE A 77 -8.76 6.21 -0.54
C PHE A 77 -8.70 4.91 -1.32
N GLU A 78 -9.24 4.90 -2.52
CA GLU A 78 -9.13 3.75 -3.41
C GLU A 78 -7.86 3.89 -4.25
N THR A 79 -7.12 2.78 -4.45
CA THR A 79 -5.95 2.75 -5.32
C THR A 79 -6.19 1.79 -6.48
N PRO A 80 -5.70 2.09 -7.69
CA PRO A 80 -5.77 1.15 -8.82
C PRO A 80 -4.82 -0.04 -8.68
N LEU A 81 -3.92 -0.01 -7.70
CA LEU A 81 -2.98 -1.11 -7.47
C LEU A 81 -3.66 -2.29 -6.80
N ARG A 82 -3.22 -3.48 -7.16
CA ARG A 82 -3.66 -4.71 -6.50
C ARG A 82 -2.83 -4.95 -5.24
N LEU A 83 -3.41 -5.71 -4.31
CA LEU A 83 -2.77 -5.95 -3.02
C LEU A 83 -1.38 -6.59 -3.18
N TYR A 84 -1.22 -7.56 -4.09
CA TYR A 84 0.07 -8.21 -4.31
C TYR A 84 1.13 -7.24 -4.87
N GLU A 85 0.71 -6.25 -5.67
CA GLU A 85 1.60 -5.22 -6.21
C GLU A 85 2.09 -4.30 -5.09
N LEU A 86 1.20 -3.93 -4.16
CA LEU A 86 1.54 -3.14 -2.99
C LEU A 86 2.45 -3.93 -2.03
N GLU A 87 2.15 -5.22 -1.82
CA GLU A 87 2.99 -6.07 -0.98
C GLU A 87 4.44 -6.08 -1.48
N ASP A 88 4.65 -6.28 -2.79
CA ASP A 88 5.98 -6.28 -3.37
C ASP A 88 6.74 -4.96 -3.16
N ARG A 89 6.02 -3.84 -3.14
CA ARG A 89 6.63 -2.51 -2.99
C ARG A 89 6.82 -2.09 -1.53
N LEU A 90 5.97 -2.58 -0.63
CA LEU A 90 5.93 -2.13 0.76
C LEU A 90 6.66 -3.06 1.73
N ILE A 91 6.93 -4.31 1.35
CA ILE A 91 7.71 -5.23 2.16
C ILE A 91 9.13 -4.67 2.33
N GLY A 92 9.64 -4.68 3.55
CA GLY A 92 10.91 -4.08 3.92
C GLY A 92 10.83 -2.58 4.21
N ARG A 93 9.64 -1.98 4.07
CA ARG A 93 9.40 -0.55 4.37
C ARG A 93 8.47 -0.35 5.55
N GLY A 94 8.41 -1.31 6.46
CA GLY A 94 7.57 -1.23 7.65
C GLY A 94 6.15 -1.75 7.47
N PHE A 95 5.85 -2.37 6.34
CA PHE A 95 4.55 -3.02 6.09
C PHE A 95 4.69 -4.54 6.11
N PHE A 96 3.60 -5.21 6.50
CA PHE A 96 3.56 -6.67 6.48
C PHE A 96 2.16 -7.17 6.10
N ARG A 97 2.12 -8.38 5.59
CA ARG A 97 0.85 -9.04 5.24
C ARG A 97 0.19 -9.54 6.51
N ALA A 98 -1.06 -9.13 6.75
CA ALA A 98 -1.83 -9.54 7.93
C ALA A 98 -2.80 -10.68 7.62
N SER A 99 -3.29 -10.73 6.39
CA SER A 99 -4.20 -11.77 5.90
C SER A 99 -4.15 -11.81 4.37
N LYS A 100 -4.97 -12.65 3.77
CA LYS A 100 -5.10 -12.71 2.31
C LYS A 100 -5.53 -11.38 1.70
N SER A 101 -6.23 -10.55 2.46
CA SER A 101 -6.83 -9.32 1.96
C SER A 101 -6.32 -8.04 2.65
N VAL A 102 -5.35 -8.14 3.57
CA VAL A 102 -4.92 -6.99 4.39
C VAL A 102 -3.40 -6.90 4.49
N ILE A 103 -2.90 -5.68 4.30
CA ILE A 103 -1.52 -5.29 4.59
C ILE A 103 -1.56 -4.22 5.67
N VAL A 104 -0.67 -4.29 6.65
CA VAL A 104 -0.65 -3.38 7.81
C VAL A 104 0.68 -2.64 7.88
N ASN A 105 0.62 -1.35 8.21
CA ASN A 105 1.78 -0.56 8.56
C ASN A 105 2.16 -0.88 10.01
N PHE A 106 3.31 -1.52 10.20
CA PHE A 106 3.81 -1.91 11.51
C PHE A 106 3.90 -0.71 12.48
N ASN A 107 4.35 0.44 11.96
CA ASN A 107 4.54 1.63 12.78
C ASN A 107 3.21 2.31 13.18
N ALA A 108 2.10 1.89 12.59
CA ALA A 108 0.78 2.42 12.90
C ALA A 108 0.02 1.56 13.93
N ILE A 109 0.62 0.48 14.40
CA ILE A 109 0.03 -0.39 15.41
C ILE A 109 0.19 0.27 16.77
N GLN A 110 -0.92 0.48 17.47
CA GLN A 110 -0.92 0.99 18.83
C GLN A 110 -0.75 -0.16 19.84
N SER A 111 -1.49 -1.24 19.67
CA SER A 111 -1.46 -2.40 20.56
C SER A 111 -1.92 -3.66 19.82
N LEU A 112 -1.64 -4.80 20.42
CA LEU A 112 -2.09 -6.08 19.89
C LEU A 112 -2.44 -7.02 21.04
N ARG A 113 -3.34 -7.95 20.77
CA ARG A 113 -3.70 -9.01 21.72
C ARG A 113 -4.06 -10.29 20.97
N PRO A 114 -3.88 -11.45 21.61
CA PRO A 114 -4.37 -12.72 21.05
C PRO A 114 -5.88 -12.69 20.86
N ASP A 115 -6.36 -13.36 19.83
CA ASP A 115 -7.77 -13.52 19.52
C ASP A 115 -8.06 -15.00 19.27
N LEU A 116 -9.33 -15.34 19.14
CA LEU A 116 -9.79 -16.72 18.94
C LEU A 116 -9.17 -17.35 17.70
N GLY A 117 -8.89 -18.66 17.77
CA GLY A 117 -8.38 -19.43 16.62
C GLY A 117 -6.94 -19.13 16.24
N GLY A 118 -6.13 -18.59 17.12
CA GLY A 118 -4.73 -18.29 16.86
C GLY A 118 -4.50 -17.00 16.06
N ARG A 119 -5.56 -16.19 15.89
CA ARG A 119 -5.47 -14.86 15.28
C ARG A 119 -4.90 -13.85 16.28
N LEU A 120 -4.47 -12.71 15.76
CA LEU A 120 -4.14 -11.54 16.57
C LEU A 120 -5.08 -10.41 16.22
N ARG A 121 -5.48 -9.65 17.22
CA ARG A 121 -6.23 -8.40 17.03
C ARG A 121 -5.28 -7.24 17.24
N LEU A 122 -5.16 -6.43 16.20
CA LEU A 122 -4.38 -5.19 16.25
C LEU A 122 -5.32 -4.01 16.48
N THR A 123 -4.93 -3.10 17.35
CA THR A 123 -5.56 -1.78 17.43
C THR A 123 -4.62 -0.79 16.75
N MET A 124 -5.12 -0.14 15.71
CA MET A 124 -4.35 0.86 14.96
C MET A 124 -4.41 2.21 15.66
N ARG A 125 -3.51 3.12 15.32
CA ARG A 125 -3.45 4.46 15.92
C ARG A 125 -4.78 5.23 15.82
N GLY A 126 -5.55 5.00 14.79
CA GLY A 126 -6.88 5.62 14.63
C GLY A 126 -7.99 4.94 15.44
N GLY A 127 -7.68 3.89 16.19
CA GLY A 127 -8.64 3.13 17.01
C GLY A 127 -9.29 1.96 16.28
N GLU A 128 -9.07 1.79 14.99
CA GLU A 128 -9.63 0.68 14.22
C GLU A 128 -8.99 -0.65 14.63
N ALA A 129 -9.78 -1.71 14.59
CA ALA A 129 -9.30 -3.06 14.80
C ALA A 129 -8.97 -3.72 13.46
N VAL A 130 -7.81 -4.34 13.38
CA VAL A 130 -7.38 -5.13 12.23
C VAL A 130 -6.97 -6.51 12.72
N TYR A 131 -7.39 -7.55 12.03
CA TYR A 131 -7.11 -8.92 12.44
C TYR A 131 -6.01 -9.52 11.59
N VAL A 132 -5.02 -10.11 12.26
CA VAL A 132 -3.96 -10.91 11.63
C VAL A 132 -4.42 -12.36 11.64
N SER A 133 -4.50 -12.99 10.48
CA SER A 133 -4.91 -14.39 10.39
C SER A 133 -3.87 -15.30 11.05
N ARG A 134 -4.33 -16.48 11.48
CA ARG A 134 -3.45 -17.47 12.11
C ARG A 134 -2.20 -17.78 11.28
N GLN A 135 -2.36 -17.82 9.96
CA GLN A 135 -1.26 -18.09 9.03
C GLN A 135 -0.13 -17.06 9.13
N TYR A 136 -0.48 -15.80 9.35
CA TYR A 136 0.49 -14.69 9.39
C TYR A 136 0.86 -14.27 10.81
N ALA A 137 0.11 -14.71 11.82
CA ALA A 137 0.33 -14.31 13.21
C ALA A 137 1.70 -14.73 13.76
N ALA A 138 2.17 -15.91 13.39
CA ALA A 138 3.48 -16.42 13.84
C ALA A 138 4.62 -15.53 13.36
N GLY A 139 4.57 -15.06 12.10
CA GLY A 139 5.57 -14.17 11.54
C GLY A 139 5.61 -12.82 12.25
N LEU A 140 4.43 -12.28 12.59
CA LEU A 140 4.36 -11.04 13.34
C LEU A 140 4.91 -11.17 14.74
N LYS A 141 4.56 -12.23 15.46
CA LYS A 141 5.11 -12.51 16.80
C LYS A 141 6.63 -12.60 16.77
N LYS A 142 7.18 -13.31 15.78
CA LYS A 142 8.62 -13.44 15.60
C LYS A 142 9.28 -12.08 15.38
N ARG A 143 8.67 -11.22 14.54
CA ARG A 143 9.16 -9.87 14.27
C ARG A 143 9.17 -9.01 15.53
N LEU A 144 8.23 -9.23 16.45
CA LEU A 144 8.13 -8.51 17.71
C LEU A 144 8.99 -9.13 18.84
N GLY A 145 9.61 -10.26 18.60
CA GLY A 145 10.36 -10.98 19.62
C GLY A 145 9.48 -11.71 20.65
N LEU A 146 8.26 -12.02 20.29
CA LEU A 146 7.29 -12.69 21.17
C LEU A 146 7.25 -14.19 20.93
#